data_b21dc3474e7320d95eab21de99399cbd
#
_entry.id   b21dc3474e7320d95eab21de99399cbd
#
_cell.length_a   1.000
_cell.length_b   1.000
_cell.length_c   1.000
_cell.angle_alpha   90.00
_cell.angle_beta   90.00
_cell.angle_gamma   90.00
#
_symmetry.space_group_name_H-M   'P 1'
#
loop_
_entity.id
_entity.type
_entity.pdbx_description
1 polymer ?
#
loop_
_entity_poly.entity_id
_entity_poly.type
_entity_poly.pdbx_seq_one_letter_code
_entity_poly.pdbx_strand_id
1 'polypeptide(L)'
;MEHFWIDAAGLPAEITAQHPLTRRLCHDYEIAPPQSPAVLTACAEPETAMRLADGTASPAYLEFLCIHDSLAAQLPAHHRFLMHGAAIAFDGAAYLFTAPSGTGKTTHVRLWRQYLGSRVTVVNGDKPFLSLEPDGTVRVWGSPWAGKVPSVSHSAVSACWSAARTASAACRRNRR
;
A
#
# COMPACT_ATOMS: atom_id res chain seq x y z
N MET A 1 -8.04 0.82 -24.07
CA MET A 1 -6.92 0.17 -23.39
C MET A 1 -5.85 1.22 -23.20
N GLU A 2 -5.40 1.43 -21.96
CA GLU A 2 -4.41 2.43 -21.59
C GLU A 2 -3.15 1.72 -21.12
N HIS A 3 -1.99 2.25 -21.51
CA HIS A 3 -0.68 1.82 -21.02
C HIS A 3 -0.03 2.99 -20.29
N PHE A 4 0.43 2.75 -19.06
CA PHE A 4 1.10 3.75 -18.26
C PHE A 4 2.04 3.09 -17.25
N TRP A 5 2.89 3.88 -16.64
CA TRP A 5 3.92 3.41 -15.71
C TRP A 5 3.71 4.02 -14.34
N ILE A 6 3.91 3.21 -13.30
CA ILE A 6 3.89 3.68 -11.91
C ILE A 6 5.16 3.29 -11.18
N ASP A 7 5.48 4.05 -10.15
CA ASP A 7 6.48 3.65 -9.15
C ASP A 7 5.83 2.71 -8.12
N ALA A 8 6.26 1.45 -8.12
CA ALA A 8 5.86 0.45 -7.14
C ALA A 8 7.02 0.17 -6.15
N ALA A 9 7.17 1.02 -5.15
CA ALA A 9 8.23 0.95 -4.15
C ALA A 9 9.65 1.02 -4.75
N GLY A 10 9.88 2.00 -5.62
CA GLY A 10 11.15 2.22 -6.32
C GLY A 10 11.35 1.29 -7.52
N LEU A 11 10.34 0.52 -7.91
CA LEU A 11 10.37 -0.34 -9.09
C LEU A 11 9.42 0.18 -10.15
N PRO A 12 9.86 0.38 -11.40
CA PRO A 12 8.98 0.75 -12.49
C PRO A 12 8.07 -0.42 -12.86
N ALA A 13 6.78 -0.19 -12.78
CA ALA A 13 5.74 -1.14 -13.14
C ALA A 13 4.93 -0.63 -14.33
N GLU A 14 4.85 -1.44 -15.39
CA GLU A 14 4.00 -1.18 -16.54
C GLU A 14 2.60 -1.71 -16.28
N ILE A 15 1.61 -0.82 -16.44
CA ILE A 15 0.21 -1.15 -16.20
C ILE A 15 -0.56 -1.12 -17.52
N THR A 16 -1.31 -2.18 -17.78
CA THR A 16 -2.30 -2.23 -18.87
C THR A 16 -3.70 -2.26 -18.29
N ALA A 17 -4.48 -1.22 -18.56
CA ALA A 17 -5.84 -1.07 -18.07
C ALA A 17 -6.86 -0.84 -19.19
N GLN A 18 -8.06 -1.37 -19.02
CA GLN A 18 -9.20 -1.14 -19.93
C GLN A 18 -10.06 0.04 -19.49
N HIS A 19 -10.11 0.30 -18.17
CA HIS A 19 -10.95 1.31 -17.57
C HIS A 19 -10.14 2.53 -17.11
N PRO A 20 -10.59 3.77 -17.44
CA PRO A 20 -9.91 4.99 -16.99
C PRO A 20 -9.83 5.16 -15.47
N LEU A 21 -10.66 4.43 -14.71
CA LEU A 21 -10.64 4.44 -13.26
C LEU A 21 -9.27 4.03 -12.71
N THR A 22 -8.67 2.97 -13.25
CA THR A 22 -7.39 2.43 -12.80
C THR A 22 -6.29 3.48 -12.91
N ARG A 23 -6.16 4.13 -14.06
CA ARG A 23 -5.16 5.19 -14.25
C ARG A 23 -5.41 6.37 -13.32
N ARG A 24 -6.67 6.79 -13.18
CA ARG A 24 -7.02 7.90 -12.27
C ARG A 24 -6.65 7.60 -10.82
N LEU A 25 -6.83 6.36 -10.35
CA LEU A 25 -6.45 5.97 -9.00
C LEU A 25 -4.94 5.80 -8.82
N CYS A 26 -4.22 5.53 -9.91
CA CYS A 26 -2.76 5.43 -9.91
C CYS A 26 -2.05 6.78 -10.19
N HIS A 27 -2.79 7.86 -10.48
CA HIS A 27 -2.26 9.12 -10.99
C HIS A 27 -1.08 9.67 -10.18
N ASP A 28 -1.18 9.67 -8.86
CA ASP A 28 -0.12 10.18 -7.98
C ASP A 28 1.14 9.31 -7.97
N TYR A 29 1.11 8.16 -8.62
CA TYR A 29 2.22 7.19 -8.71
C TYR A 29 2.74 7.06 -10.15
N GLU A 30 2.17 7.81 -11.11
CA GLU A 30 2.62 7.75 -12.50
C GLU A 30 4.06 8.28 -12.63
N ILE A 31 4.84 7.56 -13.43
CA ILE A 31 6.19 7.95 -13.82
C ILE A 31 6.31 7.95 -15.34
N ALA A 32 7.32 8.63 -15.86
CA ALA A 32 7.66 8.52 -17.27
C ALA A 32 8.13 7.08 -17.59
N PRO A 33 7.88 6.57 -18.80
CA PRO A 33 8.40 5.29 -19.23
C PRO A 33 9.93 5.23 -19.01
N PRO A 34 10.44 4.20 -18.31
CA PRO A 34 11.89 4.07 -18.11
C PRO A 34 12.58 3.73 -19.42
N GLN A 35 13.88 4.00 -19.50
CA GLN A 35 14.68 3.60 -20.66
C GLN A 35 14.99 2.08 -20.69
N SER A 36 14.84 1.40 -19.57
CA SER A 36 14.99 -0.04 -19.42
C SER A 36 13.63 -0.74 -19.48
N PRO A 37 13.57 -2.04 -19.79
CA PRO A 37 12.33 -2.82 -19.72
C PRO A 37 11.67 -2.73 -18.35
N ALA A 38 10.35 -2.95 -18.31
CA ALA A 38 9.59 -3.04 -17.08
C ALA A 38 10.18 -4.09 -16.13
N VAL A 39 10.29 -3.74 -14.86
CA VAL A 39 10.63 -4.70 -13.81
C VAL A 39 9.40 -5.48 -13.39
N LEU A 40 8.25 -4.81 -13.38
CA LEU A 40 6.94 -5.39 -13.08
C LEU A 40 5.97 -5.08 -14.22
N THR A 41 5.07 -6.02 -14.50
CA THR A 41 3.98 -5.82 -15.47
C THR A 41 2.67 -6.27 -14.87
N ALA A 42 1.61 -5.47 -15.01
CA ALA A 42 0.32 -5.85 -14.46
C ALA A 42 -0.85 -5.49 -15.39
N CYS A 43 -1.75 -6.45 -15.49
CA CYS A 43 -3.05 -6.28 -16.16
C CYS A 43 -4.12 -7.05 -15.38
N ALA A 44 -5.38 -6.86 -15.75
CA ALA A 44 -6.48 -7.63 -15.19
C ALA A 44 -6.58 -8.99 -15.86
N GLU A 45 -6.14 -10.02 -15.18
CA GLU A 45 -6.29 -11.40 -15.64
C GLU A 45 -7.72 -11.90 -15.40
N PRO A 46 -8.37 -12.54 -16.40
CA PRO A 46 -9.76 -13.01 -16.28
C PRO A 46 -10.00 -13.94 -15.09
N GLU A 47 -9.06 -14.85 -14.80
CA GLU A 47 -9.17 -15.77 -13.67
C GLU A 47 -9.14 -15.05 -12.33
N THR A 48 -8.26 -14.04 -12.20
CA THR A 48 -8.18 -13.18 -11.01
C THR A 48 -9.46 -12.37 -10.86
N ALA A 49 -10.01 -11.85 -11.95
CA ALA A 49 -11.27 -11.13 -11.95
C ALA A 49 -12.42 -12.01 -11.47
N MET A 50 -12.51 -13.26 -11.94
CA MET A 50 -13.52 -14.23 -11.48
C MET A 50 -13.37 -14.57 -9.99
N ARG A 51 -12.15 -14.74 -9.50
CA ARG A 51 -11.86 -15.04 -8.09
C ARG A 51 -12.20 -13.88 -7.16
N LEU A 52 -11.99 -12.64 -7.58
CA LEU A 52 -12.24 -11.43 -6.78
C LEU A 52 -13.67 -10.91 -6.90
N ALA A 53 -14.45 -11.40 -7.87
CA ALA A 53 -15.81 -10.96 -8.09
C ALA A 53 -16.73 -11.47 -6.97
N ASP A 54 -17.16 -10.57 -6.10
CA ASP A 54 -18.17 -10.81 -5.06
C ASP A 54 -19.58 -10.31 -5.46
N GLY A 55 -19.72 -9.83 -6.70
CA GLY A 55 -20.94 -9.25 -7.22
C GLY A 55 -21.23 -7.80 -6.77
N THR A 56 -20.40 -7.21 -5.94
CA THR A 56 -20.60 -5.85 -5.40
C THR A 56 -19.69 -4.80 -6.09
N ALA A 57 -18.51 -5.22 -6.56
CA ALA A 57 -17.56 -4.34 -7.21
C ALA A 57 -17.96 -4.05 -8.66
N SER A 58 -17.82 -2.79 -9.09
CA SER A 58 -17.96 -2.46 -10.52
C SER A 58 -16.81 -3.08 -11.33
N PRO A 59 -17.01 -3.38 -12.65
CA PRO A 59 -15.96 -3.92 -13.49
C PRO A 59 -14.66 -3.10 -13.47
N ALA A 60 -14.79 -1.77 -13.47
CA ALA A 60 -13.64 -0.87 -13.39
C ALA A 60 -12.87 -0.97 -12.05
N TYR A 61 -13.59 -1.15 -10.93
CA TYR A 61 -12.94 -1.33 -9.63
C TYR A 61 -12.36 -2.74 -9.49
N LEU A 62 -13.02 -3.74 -10.07
CA LEU A 62 -12.49 -5.10 -10.11
C LEU A 62 -11.17 -5.18 -10.88
N GLU A 63 -11.07 -4.49 -12.03
CA GLU A 63 -9.80 -4.36 -12.76
C GLU A 63 -8.70 -3.79 -11.88
N PHE A 64 -8.98 -2.71 -11.15
CA PHE A 64 -8.03 -2.09 -10.23
C PHE A 64 -7.55 -3.05 -9.12
N LEU A 65 -8.44 -3.93 -8.61
CA LEU A 65 -8.08 -4.97 -7.66
C LEU A 65 -7.25 -6.09 -8.30
N CYS A 66 -7.55 -6.47 -9.55
CA CYS A 66 -6.78 -7.48 -10.27
C CYS A 66 -5.34 -7.01 -10.52
N ILE A 67 -5.16 -5.75 -10.90
CA ILE A 67 -3.83 -5.15 -11.08
C ILE A 67 -3.06 -5.13 -9.76
N HIS A 68 -3.72 -4.82 -8.64
CA HIS A 68 -3.14 -4.93 -7.32
C HIS A 68 -2.61 -6.34 -7.04
N ASP A 69 -3.42 -7.37 -7.24
CA ASP A 69 -3.04 -8.76 -6.99
C ASP A 69 -1.89 -9.20 -7.91
N SER A 70 -1.93 -8.78 -9.18
CA SER A 70 -0.86 -9.06 -10.15
C SER A 70 0.48 -8.46 -9.71
N LEU A 71 0.50 -7.20 -9.23
CA LEU A 71 1.71 -6.59 -8.68
C LEU A 71 2.14 -7.27 -7.38
N ALA A 72 1.21 -7.54 -6.47
CA ALA A 72 1.51 -8.15 -5.18
C ALA A 72 2.20 -9.53 -5.32
N ALA A 73 1.85 -10.29 -6.35
CA ALA A 73 2.45 -11.58 -6.64
C ALA A 73 3.91 -11.48 -7.11
N GLN A 74 4.29 -10.39 -7.76
CA GLN A 74 5.63 -10.19 -8.34
C GLN A 74 6.61 -9.53 -7.35
N LEU A 75 6.12 -8.67 -6.46
CA LEU A 75 6.93 -7.88 -5.53
C LEU A 75 7.93 -8.70 -4.69
N PRO A 76 7.61 -9.91 -4.18
CA PRO A 76 8.54 -10.68 -3.35
C PRO A 76 9.85 -11.06 -4.04
N ALA A 77 9.83 -11.28 -5.36
CA ALA A 77 11.03 -11.55 -6.15
C ALA A 77 12.05 -10.39 -6.13
N HIS A 78 11.60 -9.20 -5.76
CA HIS A 78 12.38 -7.97 -5.69
C HIS A 78 12.59 -7.47 -4.26
N HIS A 79 12.43 -8.32 -3.26
CA HIS A 79 12.49 -7.94 -1.83
C HIS A 79 11.49 -6.83 -1.47
N ARG A 80 10.34 -6.81 -2.13
CA ARG A 80 9.21 -5.94 -1.83
C ARG A 80 8.00 -6.79 -1.53
N PHE A 81 7.07 -6.23 -0.77
CA PHE A 81 5.79 -6.88 -0.54
C PHE A 81 4.72 -5.84 -0.18
N LEU A 82 3.49 -6.26 -0.31
CA LEU A 82 2.34 -5.46 0.03
C LEU A 82 1.79 -5.94 1.37
N MET A 83 1.48 -4.99 2.27
CA MET A 83 0.96 -5.31 3.60
C MET A 83 -0.42 -4.69 3.80
N HIS A 84 -1.38 -5.48 4.28
CA HIS A 84 -2.66 -4.92 4.73
C HIS A 84 -2.49 -4.23 6.08
N GLY A 85 -2.39 -2.92 6.06
CA GLY A 85 -2.17 -2.11 7.24
C GLY A 85 -2.20 -0.62 6.92
N ALA A 86 -2.31 0.22 7.95
CA ALA A 86 -2.17 1.66 7.80
C ALA A 86 -0.78 2.09 8.27
N ALA A 87 -0.12 2.93 7.48
CA ALA A 87 1.23 3.39 7.75
C ALA A 87 1.30 4.91 7.89
N ILE A 88 1.99 5.37 8.91
CA ILE A 88 2.29 6.78 9.14
C ILE A 88 3.80 6.98 9.31
N ALA A 89 4.25 8.20 9.03
CA ALA A 89 5.57 8.68 9.38
C ALA A 89 5.45 9.69 10.53
N PHE A 90 6.30 9.56 11.53
CA PHE A 90 6.38 10.46 12.67
C PHE A 90 7.81 10.48 13.21
N ASP A 91 8.38 11.68 13.38
CA ASP A 91 9.73 11.90 13.88
C ASP A 91 10.82 11.05 13.19
N GLY A 92 10.75 10.97 11.85
CA GLY A 92 11.75 10.25 11.04
C GLY A 92 11.59 8.73 11.04
N ALA A 93 10.59 8.18 11.72
CA ALA A 93 10.28 6.75 11.74
C ALA A 93 8.92 6.46 11.11
N ALA A 94 8.77 5.26 10.53
CA ALA A 94 7.48 4.76 10.08
C ALA A 94 6.84 3.82 11.12
N TYR A 95 5.54 3.96 11.28
CA TYR A 95 4.72 3.12 12.16
C TYR A 95 3.66 2.43 11.31
N LEU A 96 3.65 1.09 11.36
CA LEU A 96 2.70 0.27 10.62
C LEU A 96 1.70 -0.38 11.60
N PHE A 97 0.43 -0.10 11.38
CA PHE A 97 -0.69 -0.64 12.17
C PHE A 97 -1.36 -1.75 11.37
N THR A 98 -1.19 -2.99 11.82
CA THR A 98 -1.81 -4.16 11.20
C THR A 98 -2.88 -4.74 12.12
N ALA A 99 -4.03 -5.04 11.57
CA ALA A 99 -5.14 -5.69 12.28
C ALA A 99 -6.19 -6.16 11.26
N PRO A 100 -7.10 -7.07 11.61
CA PRO A 100 -8.23 -7.43 10.77
C PRO A 100 -9.05 -6.22 10.31
N SER A 101 -9.79 -6.36 9.21
CA SER A 101 -10.68 -5.30 8.73
C SER A 101 -11.69 -4.91 9.81
N GLY A 102 -12.04 -3.63 9.89
CA GLY A 102 -13.01 -3.14 10.88
C GLY A 102 -12.48 -2.90 12.30
N THR A 103 -11.24 -3.26 12.63
CA THR A 103 -10.67 -3.07 13.99
C THR A 103 -10.33 -1.63 14.37
N GLY A 104 -10.46 -0.68 13.43
CA GLY A 104 -10.24 0.73 13.72
C GLY A 104 -8.85 1.27 13.34
N LYS A 105 -8.09 0.62 12.45
CA LYS A 105 -6.81 1.15 11.94
C LYS A 105 -6.90 2.59 11.48
N THR A 106 -7.90 2.90 10.65
CA THR A 106 -8.16 4.26 10.15
C THR A 106 -8.45 5.26 11.28
N THR A 107 -9.22 4.83 12.29
CA THR A 107 -9.50 5.65 13.47
C THR A 107 -8.23 5.92 14.26
N HIS A 108 -7.38 4.92 14.40
CA HIS A 108 -6.09 5.05 15.09
C HIS A 108 -5.18 6.07 14.40
N VAL A 109 -5.04 6.01 13.07
CA VAL A 109 -4.30 7.00 12.28
C VAL A 109 -4.87 8.41 12.45
N ARG A 110 -6.21 8.55 12.46
CA ARG A 110 -6.87 9.84 12.69
C ARG A 110 -6.55 10.41 14.08
N LEU A 111 -6.52 9.58 15.11
CA LEU A 111 -6.14 9.99 16.46
C LEU A 111 -4.70 10.47 16.53
N TRP A 112 -3.75 9.76 15.88
CA TRP A 112 -2.37 10.22 15.79
C TRP A 112 -2.28 11.63 15.17
N ARG A 113 -2.97 11.85 14.06
CA ARG A 113 -3.02 13.19 13.43
C ARG A 113 -3.67 14.24 14.31
N GLN A 114 -4.72 13.88 15.03
CA GLN A 114 -5.41 14.79 15.93
C GLN A 114 -4.53 15.25 17.10
N TYR A 115 -3.76 14.35 17.69
CA TYR A 115 -2.92 14.65 18.85
C TYR A 115 -1.56 15.22 18.50
N LEU A 116 -0.96 14.81 17.40
CA LEU A 116 0.41 15.17 17.03
C LEU A 116 0.48 16.14 15.85
N GLY A 117 -0.67 16.47 15.26
CA GLY A 117 -0.80 17.49 14.22
C GLY A 117 0.01 17.19 12.96
N SER A 118 0.65 18.22 12.43
CA SER A 118 1.44 18.16 11.19
C SER A 118 2.71 17.34 11.27
N ARG A 119 3.12 16.92 12.47
CA ARG A 119 4.24 15.99 12.66
C ARG A 119 3.95 14.58 12.14
N VAL A 120 2.67 14.24 11.95
CA VAL A 120 2.24 12.94 11.44
C VAL A 120 1.88 13.05 9.96
N THR A 121 2.61 12.32 9.14
CA THR A 121 2.31 12.14 7.72
C THR A 121 1.71 10.75 7.49
N VAL A 122 0.58 10.66 6.79
CA VAL A 122 0.01 9.37 6.40
C VAL A 122 0.73 8.88 5.15
N VAL A 123 1.47 7.80 5.27
CA VAL A 123 2.15 7.17 4.13
C VAL A 123 1.15 6.38 3.29
N ASN A 124 0.32 5.56 3.94
CA ASN A 124 -0.76 4.82 3.28
C ASN A 124 -1.82 4.39 4.29
N GLY A 125 -3.08 4.44 3.90
CA GLY A 125 -4.21 4.16 4.80
C GLY A 125 -4.68 2.71 4.86
N ASP A 126 -4.20 1.83 3.93
CA ASP A 126 -4.76 0.48 3.82
C ASP A 126 -3.74 -0.57 3.35
N LYS A 127 -2.99 -0.30 2.29
CA LYS A 127 -2.11 -1.29 1.66
C LYS A 127 -0.77 -0.69 1.24
N PRO A 128 0.10 -0.27 2.18
CA PRO A 128 1.43 0.20 1.86
C PRO A 128 2.27 -0.89 1.17
N PHE A 129 3.19 -0.46 0.32
CA PHE A 129 4.32 -1.30 -0.06
C PHE A 129 5.41 -1.23 1.02
N LEU A 130 6.13 -2.30 1.14
CA LEU A 130 7.30 -2.43 2.01
C LEU A 130 8.49 -2.91 1.16
N SER A 131 9.67 -2.40 1.43
CA SER A 131 10.91 -2.92 0.87
C SER A 131 11.86 -3.35 1.97
N LEU A 132 12.48 -4.51 1.80
CA LEU A 132 13.57 -4.99 2.63
C LEU A 132 14.88 -4.59 1.96
N GLU A 133 15.60 -3.68 2.59
CA GLU A 133 16.86 -3.16 2.06
C GLU A 133 18.04 -4.10 2.41
N PRO A 134 19.15 -4.03 1.65
CA PRO A 134 20.31 -4.90 1.89
C PRO A 134 20.94 -4.75 3.28
N ASP A 135 20.79 -3.60 3.92
CA ASP A 135 21.27 -3.33 5.28
C ASP A 135 20.32 -3.84 6.37
N GLY A 136 19.25 -4.53 5.99
CA GLY A 136 18.23 -5.05 6.89
C GLY A 136 17.18 -4.03 7.32
N THR A 137 17.26 -2.78 6.86
CA THR A 137 16.18 -1.80 7.08
C THR A 137 14.94 -2.15 6.27
N VAL A 138 13.78 -1.82 6.83
CA VAL A 138 12.50 -1.87 6.11
C VAL A 138 12.07 -0.46 5.77
N ARG A 139 11.74 -0.19 4.51
CA ARG A 139 11.13 1.07 4.10
C ARG A 139 9.65 0.86 3.81
N VAL A 140 8.86 1.87 4.15
CA VAL A 140 7.41 1.90 3.89
C VAL A 140 7.14 2.95 2.82
N TRP A 141 6.36 2.56 1.83
CA TRP A 141 6.03 3.36 0.66
C TRP A 141 4.52 3.53 0.54
N GLY A 142 4.09 4.63 -0.03
CA GLY A 142 2.72 4.75 -0.49
C GLY A 142 2.39 3.75 -1.60
N SER A 143 1.11 3.53 -1.82
CA SER A 143 0.59 2.77 -2.94
C SER A 143 -0.74 3.36 -3.41
N PRO A 144 -1.17 3.13 -4.65
CA PRO A 144 -2.50 3.54 -5.12
C PRO A 144 -3.65 2.99 -4.27
N TRP A 145 -3.44 1.89 -3.56
CA TRP A 145 -4.45 1.21 -2.72
C TRP A 145 -4.46 1.75 -1.29
N ALA A 146 -4.70 3.05 -1.15
CA ALA A 146 -4.61 3.75 0.15
C ALA A 146 -5.89 3.72 0.99
N GLY A 147 -6.97 3.11 0.49
CA GLY A 147 -8.26 3.08 1.18
C GLY A 147 -8.92 4.45 1.26
N LYS A 148 -9.56 4.75 2.40
CA LYS A 148 -10.32 6.00 2.61
C LYS A 148 -9.49 7.16 3.17
N VAL A 149 -8.25 6.93 3.48
CA VAL A 149 -7.35 7.96 4.03
C VAL A 149 -6.42 8.43 2.92
N PRO A 150 -6.42 9.71 2.54
CA PRO A 150 -5.47 10.23 1.57
C PRO A 150 -4.05 9.94 2.02
N SER A 151 -3.29 9.29 1.16
CA SER A 151 -1.85 9.06 1.36
C SER A 151 -1.06 10.24 0.78
N VAL A 152 0.13 10.47 1.29
CA VAL A 152 1.12 11.28 0.57
C VAL A 152 1.87 10.38 -0.41
N SER A 153 2.04 10.90 -1.62
CA SER A 153 2.68 10.23 -2.74
C SER A 153 4.14 9.87 -2.48
N HIS A 154 4.60 8.81 -3.13
CA HIS A 154 5.98 8.46 -3.57
C HIS A 154 7.12 8.43 -2.54
N SER A 155 7.02 9.06 -1.39
CA SER A 155 8.16 9.16 -0.48
C SER A 155 8.31 7.90 0.37
N ALA A 156 9.41 7.18 0.16
CA ALA A 156 9.83 6.15 1.10
C ALA A 156 10.13 6.78 2.46
N VAL A 157 9.55 6.25 3.51
CA VAL A 157 9.95 6.55 4.88
C VAL A 157 10.68 5.35 5.44
N SER A 158 11.92 5.56 5.90
CA SER A 158 12.67 4.51 6.57
C SER A 158 11.96 4.13 7.86
N ALA A 159 11.59 2.87 7.99
CA ALA A 159 11.09 2.30 9.23
C ALA A 159 12.27 1.68 9.97
N CYS A 160 12.57 2.17 11.15
CA CYS A 160 13.33 1.36 12.09
C CYS A 160 12.37 0.30 12.64
N TRP A 161 12.54 -0.95 12.23
CA TRP A 161 11.73 -2.04 12.78
C TRP A 161 12.17 -2.30 14.21
N SER A 162 11.49 -1.72 15.17
CA SER A 162 11.40 -2.28 16.50
C SER A 162 10.07 -3.01 16.57
N ALA A 163 10.10 -4.33 16.65
CA ALA A 163 8.92 -5.10 16.98
C ALA A 163 8.47 -4.67 18.38
N ALA A 164 7.54 -3.72 18.45
CA ALA A 164 6.83 -3.44 19.68
C ALA A 164 6.07 -4.72 20.02
N ARG A 165 6.67 -5.57 20.83
CA ARG A 165 5.97 -6.70 21.43
C ARG A 165 4.82 -6.13 22.24
N THR A 166 3.62 -6.25 21.62
CA THR A 166 2.38 -6.44 22.33
C THR A 166 1.74 -5.28 23.08
N ALA A 167 0.85 -4.61 22.40
CA ALA A 167 -0.36 -4.09 23.06
C ALA A 167 -1.33 -5.20 23.53
N SER A 168 -1.17 -6.46 23.14
CA SER A 168 -2.10 -7.55 23.48
C SER A 168 -1.98 -8.05 24.93
N ALA A 169 -0.84 -7.89 25.58
CA ALA A 169 -0.66 -8.32 26.97
C ALA A 169 -1.22 -7.31 27.98
N ALA A 170 -1.25 -6.02 27.66
CA ALA A 170 -1.77 -5.00 28.57
C ALA A 170 -3.33 -4.98 28.61
N CYS A 171 -3.99 -5.35 27.52
CA CYS A 171 -5.46 -5.35 27.47
C CYS A 171 -6.10 -6.52 28.23
N ARG A 172 -5.35 -7.57 28.57
CA ARG A 172 -5.87 -8.72 29.32
C ARG A 172 -5.82 -8.58 30.85
N ARG A 173 -5.13 -7.57 31.38
CA ARG A 173 -4.99 -7.40 32.84
C ARG A 173 -6.05 -6.53 33.51
N ASN A 174 -6.94 -5.91 32.76
CA ASN A 174 -7.97 -5.01 33.33
C ASN A 174 -9.40 -5.57 33.28
N ARG A 175 -9.56 -6.91 33.25
CA ARG A 175 -10.85 -7.57 33.51
C ARG A 175 -10.70 -8.50 34.71
N ARG A 176 -10.67 -7.92 35.88
CA ARG A 176 -11.09 -8.54 37.13
C ARG A 176 -11.86 -7.51 37.93
#